data_9370303a83b091d421c802ada05e8e2d
#
_entry.id   9370303a83b091d421c802ada05e8e2d
#
_cell.length_a   1.000
_cell.length_b   1.000
_cell.length_c   1.000
_cell.angle_alpha   90.00
_cell.angle_beta   90.00
_cell.angle_gamma   90.00
#
_symmetry.space_group_name_H-M   'P 1'
#
loop_
_entity.id
_entity.type
_entity.pdbx_description
1 polymer ?
#
loop_
_entity_poly.entity_id
_entity_poly.type
_entity_poly.pdbx_seq_one_letter_code
_entity_poly.pdbx_strand_id
1 'polypeptide(L)'
;MLQAHSSNVAVTANTNIAFNNIDVETGCVALLSNGGTAIKLNRPGIYRVDFNAYGSSTEAGSIGAQLQVDGVNSNQASSVAATSAGSPQAIGFSTLIKVGRYCPCRSVSKTVNVVYTGSAGTLTLANIIVSKIA
;
A
#
# COMPACT_ATOMS: atom_id res chain seq x y z
N MET A 1 13.84 1.23 6.04
CA MET A 1 12.91 0.13 5.76
C MET A 1 11.69 0.24 6.65
N LEU A 2 10.54 0.01 6.09
CA LEU A 2 9.30 -0.06 6.83
C LEU A 2 8.58 -1.35 6.47
N GLN A 3 8.13 -2.10 7.45
CA GLN A 3 7.17 -3.17 7.27
C GLN A 3 6.01 -2.93 8.25
N ALA A 4 4.79 -2.94 7.73
CA ALA A 4 3.59 -2.74 8.50
C ALA A 4 2.48 -3.65 8.03
N HIS A 5 1.54 -3.94 8.91
CA HIS A 5 0.39 -4.78 8.58
C HIS A 5 -0.87 -4.34 9.31
N SER A 6 -1.99 -4.84 8.86
CA SER A 6 -3.27 -4.81 9.56
C SER A 6 -3.96 -6.15 9.44
N SER A 7 -4.74 -6.49 10.46
CA SER A 7 -5.51 -7.73 10.50
C SER A 7 -7.00 -7.43 10.62
N ASN A 8 -7.82 -8.19 9.91
CA ASN A 8 -9.29 -8.10 9.97
C ASN A 8 -9.82 -6.68 9.71
N VAL A 9 -9.34 -6.07 8.64
CA VAL A 9 -9.71 -4.70 8.26
C VAL A 9 -10.95 -4.72 7.39
N ALA A 10 -12.00 -4.02 7.80
CA ALA A 10 -13.15 -3.77 6.94
C ALA A 10 -12.77 -2.79 5.83
N VAL A 11 -13.11 -3.12 4.59
CA VAL A 11 -12.76 -2.31 3.42
C VAL A 11 -13.98 -2.06 2.55
N THR A 12 -14.02 -0.89 1.96
CA THR A 12 -15.01 -0.48 0.96
C THR A 12 -14.31 0.11 -0.25
N ALA A 13 -14.99 0.10 -1.40
CA ALA A 13 -14.41 0.59 -2.65
C ALA A 13 -13.91 2.04 -2.49
N ASN A 14 -12.75 2.31 -3.08
CA ASN A 14 -12.11 3.64 -3.13
C ASN A 14 -11.73 4.23 -1.77
N THR A 15 -11.48 3.38 -0.79
CA THR A 15 -10.97 3.82 0.52
C THR A 15 -9.53 3.35 0.71
N ASN A 16 -8.76 4.12 1.48
CA ASN A 16 -7.37 3.77 1.78
C ASN A 16 -7.32 2.61 2.77
N ILE A 17 -6.42 1.68 2.52
CA ILE A 17 -6.11 0.62 3.47
C ILE A 17 -5.19 1.20 4.55
N ALA A 18 -5.59 1.06 5.82
CA ALA A 18 -4.79 1.49 6.96
C ALA A 18 -3.92 0.34 7.48
N PHE A 19 -2.65 0.62 7.71
CA PHE A 19 -1.71 -0.33 8.31
C PHE A 19 -1.46 0.08 9.76
N ASN A 20 -2.06 -0.62 10.70
CA ASN A 20 -2.12 -0.19 12.10
C ASN A 20 -0.96 -0.70 12.96
N ASN A 21 -0.21 -1.69 12.48
CA ASN A 21 0.88 -2.30 13.22
C ASN A 21 2.18 -2.15 12.46
N ILE A 22 3.20 -1.57 13.09
CA ILE A 22 4.54 -1.48 12.54
C ILE A 22 5.35 -2.67 13.03
N ASP A 23 5.85 -3.49 12.10
CA ASP A 23 6.66 -4.66 12.42
C ASP A 23 8.15 -4.34 12.41
N VAL A 24 8.58 -3.55 11.42
CA VAL A 24 9.96 -3.12 11.26
C VAL A 24 9.98 -1.67 10.78
N GLU A 25 10.76 -0.85 11.45
CA GLU A 25 11.01 0.53 11.02
C GLU A 25 12.47 0.87 11.29
N THR A 26 13.25 1.11 10.24
CA THR A 26 14.66 1.45 10.34
C THR A 26 15.01 2.57 9.34
N GLY A 27 15.96 3.41 9.70
CA GLY A 27 16.56 4.41 8.81
C GLY A 27 15.72 5.65 8.57
N CYS A 28 14.53 5.77 9.11
CA CYS A 28 13.63 6.93 8.97
C CYS A 28 13.41 7.39 7.53
N VAL A 29 13.51 6.50 6.56
CA VAL A 29 13.35 6.81 5.14
C VAL A 29 11.92 6.64 4.65
N ALA A 30 11.16 5.77 5.30
CA ALA A 30 9.74 5.54 5.03
C ALA A 30 8.98 5.52 6.35
N LEU A 31 7.99 6.37 6.50
CA LEU A 31 7.25 6.55 7.74
C LEU A 31 5.75 6.48 7.50
N LEU A 32 5.03 5.76 8.37
CA LEU A 32 3.57 5.78 8.37
C LEU A 32 3.05 7.14 8.85
N SER A 33 1.98 7.60 8.21
CA SER A 33 1.29 8.84 8.55
C SER A 33 -0.22 8.70 8.34
N ASN A 34 -0.98 9.70 8.76
CA ASN A 34 -2.45 9.75 8.63
C ASN A 34 -3.16 8.50 9.18
N GLY A 35 -2.79 8.09 10.40
CA GLY A 35 -3.41 6.91 11.02
C GLY A 35 -3.09 5.59 10.31
N GLY A 36 -1.95 5.51 9.64
CA GLY A 36 -1.51 4.32 8.92
C GLY A 36 -2.02 4.23 7.48
N THR A 37 -2.71 5.24 6.97
CA THR A 37 -3.25 5.24 5.60
C THR A 37 -2.29 5.77 4.55
N ALA A 38 -1.18 6.37 4.95
CA ALA A 38 -0.18 6.91 4.05
C ALA A 38 1.23 6.58 4.53
N ILE A 39 2.16 6.48 3.59
CA ILE A 39 3.58 6.26 3.87
C ILE A 39 4.36 7.37 3.19
N LYS A 40 5.12 8.10 3.98
CA LYS A 40 5.96 9.20 3.49
C LYS A 40 7.36 8.70 3.20
N LEU A 41 7.83 8.92 1.97
CA LEU A 41 9.18 8.62 1.53
C LEU A 41 10.00 9.91 1.62
N ASN A 42 10.90 9.97 2.61
CA ASN A 42 11.52 11.23 3.02
C ASN A 42 12.84 11.55 2.35
N ARG A 43 13.47 10.59 1.70
CA ARG A 43 14.80 10.78 1.14
C ARG A 43 14.83 10.44 -0.35
N PRO A 44 15.66 11.14 -1.13
CA PRO A 44 15.87 10.79 -2.53
C PRO A 44 16.43 9.37 -2.66
N GLY A 45 16.03 8.71 -3.73
CA GLY A 45 16.49 7.36 -4.03
C GLY A 45 15.42 6.54 -4.73
N ILE A 46 15.67 5.25 -4.82
CA ILE A 46 14.75 4.28 -5.39
C ILE A 46 14.23 3.40 -4.25
N TYR A 47 12.92 3.29 -4.18
CA TYR A 47 12.22 2.51 -3.17
C TYR A 47 11.52 1.34 -3.82
N ARG A 48 11.58 0.19 -3.19
CA ARG A 48 10.76 -0.96 -3.54
C ARG A 48 9.56 -1.01 -2.59
N VAL A 49 8.38 -1.15 -3.17
CA VAL A 49 7.14 -1.32 -2.42
C VAL A 49 6.55 -2.68 -2.77
N ASP A 50 6.40 -3.52 -1.76
CA ASP A 50 5.76 -4.82 -1.85
C ASP A 50 4.49 -4.81 -1.02
N PHE A 51 3.37 -5.10 -1.64
CA PHE A 51 2.08 -5.20 -0.98
C PHE A 51 1.50 -6.58 -1.20
N ASN A 52 0.98 -7.19 -0.15
CA ASN A 52 0.18 -8.39 -0.25
C ASN A 52 -0.95 -8.37 0.78
N ALA A 53 -2.05 -8.97 0.40
CA ALA A 53 -3.22 -9.05 1.26
C ALA A 53 -4.04 -10.29 0.88
N TYR A 54 -4.84 -10.77 1.82
CA TYR A 54 -5.88 -11.72 1.51
C TYR A 54 -7.13 -11.41 2.33
N GLY A 55 -8.26 -11.76 1.76
CA GLY A 55 -9.54 -11.51 2.39
C GLY A 55 -10.69 -11.94 1.49
N SER A 56 -11.89 -11.54 1.88
CA SER A 56 -13.09 -11.90 1.16
C SER A 56 -14.05 -10.71 1.07
N SER A 57 -14.89 -10.72 0.04
CA SER A 57 -16.01 -9.78 -0.07
C SER A 57 -17.27 -10.34 0.58
N THR A 58 -18.17 -9.46 0.99
CA THR A 58 -19.46 -9.88 1.56
C THR A 58 -20.40 -10.42 0.49
N GLU A 59 -20.22 -9.99 -0.75
CA GLU A 59 -21.00 -10.42 -1.91
C GLU A 59 -20.06 -10.83 -3.04
N ALA A 60 -20.59 -11.53 -4.04
CA ALA A 60 -19.81 -11.85 -5.24
C ALA A 60 -19.34 -10.56 -5.92
N GLY A 61 -18.09 -10.54 -6.33
CA GLY A 61 -17.47 -9.37 -6.96
C GLY A 61 -15.98 -9.54 -7.08
N SER A 62 -15.22 -8.61 -6.51
CA SER A 62 -13.76 -8.67 -6.52
C SER A 62 -13.17 -8.11 -5.25
N ILE A 63 -11.94 -8.52 -4.94
CA ILE A 63 -11.06 -7.80 -4.04
C ILE A 63 -9.91 -7.22 -4.87
N GLY A 64 -9.44 -6.04 -4.51
CA GLY A 64 -8.39 -5.40 -5.29
C GLY A 64 -7.74 -4.26 -4.56
N ALA A 65 -6.57 -3.88 -5.04
CA ALA A 65 -5.79 -2.79 -4.48
C ALA A 65 -5.05 -2.04 -5.59
N GLN A 66 -4.86 -0.74 -5.39
CA GLN A 66 -4.15 0.15 -6.29
C GLN A 66 -3.21 1.03 -5.48
N LEU A 67 -1.94 1.05 -5.86
CA LEU A 67 -0.99 1.99 -5.27
C LEU A 67 -1.18 3.38 -5.88
N GLN A 68 -1.19 4.39 -5.04
CA GLN A 68 -1.13 5.78 -5.45
C GLN A 68 0.15 6.44 -4.95
N VAL A 69 0.73 7.27 -5.79
CA VAL A 69 1.89 8.09 -5.46
C VAL A 69 1.47 9.56 -5.60
N ASP A 70 1.52 10.31 -4.50
CA ASP A 70 1.04 11.69 -4.44
C ASP A 70 -0.38 11.86 -4.99
N GLY A 71 -1.26 10.89 -4.70
CA GLY A 71 -2.66 10.90 -5.13
C GLY A 71 -2.89 10.42 -6.56
N VAL A 72 -1.86 10.00 -7.28
CA VAL A 72 -1.97 9.54 -8.67
C VAL A 72 -1.78 8.03 -8.73
N ASN A 73 -2.68 7.33 -9.43
CA ASN A 73 -2.58 5.88 -9.60
C ASN A 73 -1.28 5.48 -10.31
N SER A 74 -0.59 4.51 -9.74
CA SER A 74 0.54 3.86 -10.39
C SER A 74 0.01 2.68 -11.21
N ASN A 75 0.03 2.79 -12.53
CA ASN A 75 -0.55 1.79 -13.43
C ASN A 75 0.11 0.40 -13.35
N GLN A 76 1.31 0.34 -12.79
CA GLN A 76 2.06 -0.91 -12.67
C GLN A 76 1.92 -1.56 -11.28
N ALA A 77 1.16 -0.95 -10.38
CA ALA A 77 1.04 -1.39 -9.01
C ALA A 77 -0.43 -1.53 -8.62
N SER A 78 -1.07 -2.50 -9.22
CA SER A 78 -2.46 -2.86 -8.92
C SER A 78 -2.64 -4.38 -8.97
N SER A 79 -3.65 -4.86 -8.26
CA SER A 79 -3.99 -6.27 -8.25
C SER A 79 -5.49 -6.42 -8.02
N VAL A 80 -6.13 -7.33 -8.75
CA VAL A 80 -7.56 -7.62 -8.63
C VAL A 80 -7.77 -9.12 -8.72
N ALA A 81 -8.62 -9.65 -7.86
CA ALA A 81 -9.03 -11.05 -7.90
C ALA A 81 -10.55 -11.14 -7.82
N ALA A 82 -11.16 -11.89 -8.73
CA ALA A 82 -12.59 -12.18 -8.67
C ALA A 82 -12.88 -13.10 -7.48
N THR A 83 -13.99 -12.88 -6.80
CA THR A 83 -14.35 -13.64 -5.62
C THR A 83 -15.86 -13.92 -5.59
N SER A 84 -16.25 -15.06 -5.04
CA SER A 84 -17.60 -15.32 -4.58
C SER A 84 -17.78 -14.87 -3.14
N ALA A 85 -19.02 -14.68 -2.68
CA ALA A 85 -19.30 -14.22 -1.34
C ALA A 85 -18.58 -15.08 -0.27
N GLY A 86 -17.82 -14.47 0.60
CA GLY A 86 -17.10 -15.10 1.68
C GLY A 86 -15.92 -16.00 1.27
N SER A 87 -15.58 -16.09 0.00
CA SER A 87 -14.47 -16.91 -0.49
C SER A 87 -13.16 -16.12 -0.42
N PRO A 88 -12.14 -16.57 0.35
CA PRO A 88 -10.89 -15.83 0.45
C PRO A 88 -10.10 -15.84 -0.85
N GLN A 89 -9.51 -14.68 -1.17
CA GLN A 89 -8.62 -14.50 -2.31
C GLN A 89 -7.39 -13.70 -1.88
N ALA A 90 -6.28 -13.93 -2.55
CA ALA A 90 -5.03 -13.20 -2.32
C ALA A 90 -4.79 -12.19 -3.44
N ILE A 91 -4.29 -11.02 -3.07
CA ILE A 91 -3.87 -9.97 -3.99
C ILE A 91 -2.49 -9.45 -3.59
N GLY A 92 -1.77 -8.92 -4.54
CA GLY A 92 -0.46 -8.34 -4.26
C GLY A 92 0.19 -7.72 -5.47
N PHE A 93 1.13 -6.82 -5.23
CA PHE A 93 1.94 -6.20 -6.27
C PHE A 93 3.31 -5.80 -5.70
N SER A 94 4.25 -5.59 -6.60
CA SER A 94 5.58 -5.09 -6.29
C SER A 94 5.95 -4.05 -7.33
N THR A 95 6.51 -2.92 -6.88
CA THR A 95 6.90 -1.84 -7.78
C THR A 95 8.08 -1.05 -7.23
N LEU A 96 8.70 -0.27 -8.10
CA LEU A 96 9.76 0.66 -7.74
C LEU A 96 9.25 2.09 -7.85
N ILE A 97 9.61 2.92 -6.89
CA ILE A 97 9.27 4.34 -6.88
C ILE A 97 10.55 5.15 -6.75
N LYS A 98 10.72 6.12 -7.63
CA LYS A 98 11.85 7.04 -7.59
C LYS A 98 11.43 8.32 -6.87
N VAL A 99 12.18 8.69 -5.84
CA VAL A 99 12.10 10.00 -5.20
C VAL A 99 13.32 10.81 -5.65
N GLY A 100 13.08 11.85 -6.41
CA GLY A 100 14.13 12.67 -6.97
C GLY A 100 14.59 13.80 -6.05
N ARG A 101 15.62 14.51 -6.51
CA ARG A 101 16.06 15.76 -5.92
C ARG A 101 15.65 16.91 -6.82
N TYR A 102 15.22 18.01 -6.22
CA TYR A 102 15.15 19.29 -6.94
C TYR A 102 16.50 19.98 -6.86
N CYS A 103 16.93 20.48 -8.01
CA CYS A 103 18.21 21.15 -8.16
C CYS A 103 18.27 22.45 -7.34
N PRO A 104 19.43 22.75 -6.69
CA PRO A 104 20.59 21.88 -6.60
C PRO A 104 20.63 20.99 -5.36
N CYS A 105 19.88 21.25 -4.31
CA CYS A 105 20.04 20.56 -3.04
C CYS A 105 18.73 20.26 -2.30
N ARG A 106 17.59 20.44 -2.97
CA ARG A 106 16.29 20.25 -2.35
C ARG A 106 15.77 18.83 -2.55
N SER A 107 15.50 18.14 -1.45
CA SER A 107 14.82 16.85 -1.49
C SER A 107 13.33 17.05 -1.67
N VAL A 108 12.71 16.19 -2.50
CA VAL A 108 11.26 16.13 -2.65
C VAL A 108 10.79 14.82 -2.01
N SER A 109 9.93 14.92 -1.01
CA SER A 109 9.28 13.75 -0.45
C SER A 109 8.12 13.33 -1.33
N LYS A 110 7.81 12.03 -1.34
CA LYS A 110 6.60 11.48 -1.95
C LYS A 110 5.80 10.76 -0.90
N THR A 111 4.49 10.75 -1.07
CA THR A 111 3.57 10.03 -0.21
C THR A 111 2.90 8.94 -1.01
N VAL A 112 2.91 7.72 -0.49
CA VAL A 112 2.27 6.58 -1.11
C VAL A 112 1.13 6.07 -0.23
N ASN A 113 0.08 5.58 -0.86
CA ASN A 113 -1.04 4.94 -0.17
C ASN A 113 -1.58 3.82 -1.04
N VAL A 114 -2.25 2.87 -0.42
CA VAL A 114 -2.91 1.77 -1.11
C VAL A 114 -4.40 1.95 -0.98
N VAL A 115 -5.08 2.06 -2.12
CA VAL A 115 -6.54 2.20 -2.19
C VAL A 115 -7.13 0.82 -2.44
N TYR A 116 -8.14 0.46 -1.65
CA TYR A 116 -8.93 -0.72 -1.92
C TYR A 116 -9.89 -0.44 -3.09
N THR A 117 -9.86 -1.29 -4.10
CA THR A 117 -10.65 -1.09 -5.33
C THR A 117 -11.74 -2.11 -5.55
N GLY A 118 -11.86 -3.08 -4.66
CA GLY A 118 -12.85 -4.15 -4.80
C GLY A 118 -14.19 -3.85 -4.17
N SER A 119 -15.01 -4.89 -4.06
CA SER A 119 -16.30 -4.86 -3.39
C SER A 119 -16.11 -4.81 -1.88
N ALA A 120 -17.09 -4.28 -1.15
CA ALA A 120 -17.04 -4.21 0.31
C ALA A 120 -16.78 -5.60 0.93
N GLY A 121 -15.90 -5.67 1.90
CA GLY A 121 -15.52 -6.92 2.54
C GLY A 121 -14.55 -6.72 3.69
N THR A 122 -13.79 -7.76 3.98
CA THR A 122 -12.78 -7.75 5.04
C THR A 122 -11.48 -8.32 4.51
N LEU A 123 -10.39 -7.59 4.69
CA LEU A 123 -9.04 -8.12 4.50
C LEU A 123 -8.58 -8.76 5.81
N THR A 124 -8.39 -10.05 5.78
CA THR A 124 -7.90 -10.81 6.95
C THR A 124 -6.48 -10.39 7.31
N LEU A 125 -5.66 -10.15 6.29
CA LEU A 125 -4.32 -9.60 6.44
C LEU A 125 -4.03 -8.66 5.28
N ALA A 126 -3.45 -7.51 5.60
CA ALA A 126 -2.86 -6.60 4.62
C ALA A 126 -1.45 -6.24 5.11
N ASN A 127 -0.45 -6.46 4.28
CA ASN A 127 0.95 -6.26 4.63
C ASN A 127 1.65 -5.42 3.56
N ILE A 128 2.47 -4.49 4.00
CA ILE A 128 3.27 -3.64 3.11
C ILE A 128 4.71 -3.58 3.59
N ILE A 129 5.63 -3.70 2.65
CA ILE A 129 7.07 -3.53 2.89
C ILE A 129 7.57 -2.44 1.95
N VAL A 130 8.24 -1.46 2.52
CA VAL A 130 8.86 -0.36 1.78
C VAL A 130 10.33 -0.30 2.16
N SER A 131 11.20 -0.46 1.17
CA SER A 131 12.64 -0.40 1.39
C SER A 131 13.31 0.49 0.35
N LYS A 132 14.25 1.31 0.81
CA LYS A 132 15.11 2.11 -0.08
C LYS A 132 16.24 1.20 -0.55
N ILE A 133 16.33 0.99 -1.87
CA ILE A 133 17.28 0.06 -2.46
C ILE A 133 18.45 0.75 -3.19
N ALA A 134 18.32 2.04 -3.44
CA ALA A 134 19.41 2.78 -4.09
C ALA A 134 19.41 4.27 -3.73
#